data_4febdb186a8b90dbd5dba53247d6c1d7
#
_entry.id   4febdb186a8b90dbd5dba53247d6c1d7
#
_cell.length_a   1.000
_cell.length_b   1.000
_cell.length_c   1.000
_cell.angle_alpha   90.00
_cell.angle_beta   90.00
_cell.angle_gamma   90.00
#
_symmetry.space_group_name_H-M   'P 1'
#
loop_
_entity.id
_entity.type
_entity.pdbx_description
1 polymer ?
#
loop_
_entity_poly.entity_id
_entity_poly.type
_entity_poly.pdbx_seq_one_letter_code
_entity_poly.pdbx_strand_id
1 'polypeptide(L)'
;MSHEEFVRYQREVHRPLLMAIPEAGRYIRRFVLSFPIPAPDYSDPDYDSVVEAWFDSMEDMNALYFSENFLKKVSPDHVNFMDLSSHGRVVAEEEIVVD
;
A
#
# COMPACT_ATOMS: atom_id res chain seq x y z
N MET A 1 8.26 5.27 -14.91
CA MET A 1 8.02 3.87 -15.29
C MET A 1 6.59 3.73 -15.82
N SER A 2 6.36 2.74 -16.68
CA SER A 2 5.02 2.46 -17.19
C SER A 2 4.11 1.89 -16.10
N HIS A 3 2.80 1.87 -16.36
CA HIS A 3 1.85 1.24 -15.45
C HIS A 3 2.17 -0.24 -15.24
N GLU A 4 2.51 -0.97 -16.30
CA GLU A 4 2.86 -2.38 -16.22
C GLU A 4 4.13 -2.62 -15.38
N GLU A 5 5.13 -1.78 -15.54
CA GLU A 5 6.35 -1.83 -14.73
C GLU A 5 6.06 -1.52 -13.26
N PHE A 6 5.19 -0.55 -13.00
CA PHE A 6 4.76 -0.19 -11.65
C PHE A 6 4.05 -1.36 -10.97
N VAL A 7 3.10 -2.00 -11.65
CA VAL A 7 2.36 -3.15 -11.11
C VAL A 7 3.32 -4.30 -10.79
N ARG A 8 4.25 -4.59 -11.70
CA ARG A 8 5.25 -5.63 -11.48
C ARG A 8 6.15 -5.32 -10.29
N TYR A 9 6.62 -4.08 -10.20
CA TYR A 9 7.48 -3.64 -9.09
C TYR A 9 6.77 -3.78 -7.75
N GLN A 10 5.51 -3.35 -7.66
CA GLN A 10 4.71 -3.51 -6.45
C GLN A 10 4.61 -4.97 -6.01
N ARG A 11 4.33 -5.87 -6.95
CA ARG A 11 4.15 -7.29 -6.66
C ARG A 11 5.45 -8.00 -6.33
N GLU A 12 6.50 -7.74 -7.08
CA GLU A 12 7.72 -8.55 -7.05
C GLU A 12 8.81 -7.97 -6.15
N VAL A 13 8.80 -6.67 -5.90
CA VAL A 13 9.85 -5.98 -5.14
C VAL A 13 9.32 -5.38 -3.86
N HIS A 14 8.40 -4.41 -3.96
CA HIS A 14 8.00 -3.63 -2.78
C HIS A 14 7.19 -4.43 -1.77
N ARG A 15 6.19 -5.19 -2.23
CA ARG A 15 5.37 -6.00 -1.33
C ARG A 15 6.19 -7.03 -0.56
N PRO A 16 7.11 -7.78 -1.18
CA PRO A 16 7.98 -8.70 -0.44
C PRO A 16 8.83 -8.00 0.62
N LEU A 17 9.31 -6.78 0.39
CA LEU A 17 10.03 -6.01 1.41
C LEU A 17 9.16 -5.76 2.64
N LEU A 18 7.91 -5.35 2.45
CA LEU A 18 6.98 -5.13 3.56
C LEU A 18 6.68 -6.44 4.29
N MET A 19 6.38 -7.49 3.56
CA MET A 19 6.00 -8.78 4.16
C MET A 19 7.18 -9.45 4.88
N ALA A 20 8.41 -9.05 4.61
CA ALA A 20 9.60 -9.61 5.24
C ALA A 20 9.88 -9.06 6.64
N ILE A 21 9.33 -7.90 7.01
CA ILE A 21 9.55 -7.37 8.37
C ILE A 21 8.57 -7.99 9.37
N PRO A 22 9.01 -8.27 10.62
CA PRO A 22 8.14 -8.92 11.62
C PRO A 22 6.87 -8.14 11.95
N GLU A 23 6.96 -6.82 11.95
CA GLU A 23 5.84 -5.93 12.25
C GLU A 23 4.66 -6.09 11.28
N ALA A 24 4.93 -6.43 10.03
CA ALA A 24 3.86 -6.66 9.04
C ALA A 24 2.96 -7.81 9.46
N GLY A 25 3.53 -8.97 9.75
CA GLY A 25 2.75 -10.13 10.20
C GLY A 25 2.10 -9.94 11.56
N ARG A 26 2.71 -9.13 12.43
CA ARG A 26 2.20 -8.86 13.76
C ARG A 26 0.99 -7.93 13.78
N TYR A 27 1.00 -6.88 12.95
CA TYR A 27 0.02 -5.78 13.05
C TYR A 27 -0.96 -5.69 11.90
N ILE A 28 -0.60 -6.12 10.69
CA ILE A 28 -1.51 -6.08 9.55
C ILE A 28 -2.49 -7.23 9.62
N ARG A 29 -3.80 -6.92 9.58
CA ARG A 29 -4.86 -7.93 9.59
C ARG A 29 -5.34 -8.29 8.20
N ARG A 30 -5.30 -7.33 7.28
CA ARG A 30 -5.66 -7.51 5.88
C ARG A 30 -4.87 -6.50 5.07
N PHE A 31 -4.42 -6.90 3.88
CA PHE A 31 -3.67 -6.04 2.97
C PHE A 31 -4.13 -6.30 1.54
N VAL A 32 -4.58 -5.25 0.86
CA VAL A 32 -5.12 -5.37 -0.49
C VAL A 32 -4.42 -4.37 -1.40
N LEU A 33 -3.94 -4.88 -2.54
CA LEU A 33 -3.45 -4.08 -3.65
C LEU A 33 -4.50 -4.11 -4.75
N SER A 34 -4.97 -2.94 -5.16
CA SER A 34 -5.93 -2.80 -6.25
C SER A 34 -5.29 -2.02 -7.39
N PHE A 35 -5.33 -2.59 -8.58
CA PHE A 35 -4.76 -1.98 -9.77
C PHE A 35 -5.86 -1.65 -10.76
N PRO A 36 -5.93 -0.40 -11.27
CA PRO A 36 -6.91 -0.04 -12.27
C PRO A 36 -6.80 -0.93 -13.51
N ILE A 37 -7.96 -1.24 -14.06
CA ILE A 37 -8.10 -1.97 -15.32
C ILE A 37 -8.81 -1.08 -16.34
N PRO A 38 -8.71 -1.38 -17.64
CA PRO A 38 -9.49 -0.64 -18.65
C PRO A 38 -10.99 -0.68 -18.34
N ALA A 39 -11.60 0.50 -18.29
CA ALA A 39 -13.02 0.68 -18.01
C ALA A 39 -13.57 1.78 -18.94
N PRO A 40 -13.99 1.43 -20.19
CA PRO A 40 -14.30 2.43 -21.23
C PRO A 40 -15.40 3.43 -20.88
N ASP A 41 -16.31 3.06 -19.98
CA ASP A 41 -17.42 3.94 -19.59
C ASP A 41 -17.09 4.86 -18.42
N TYR A 42 -15.83 4.84 -17.94
CA TYR A 42 -15.38 5.60 -16.78
C TYR A 42 -14.16 6.44 -17.14
N SER A 43 -13.95 7.51 -16.38
CA SER A 43 -12.74 8.34 -16.54
C SER A 43 -11.48 7.54 -16.22
N ASP A 44 -10.36 7.90 -16.84
CA ASP A 44 -9.08 7.31 -16.51
C ASP A 44 -8.73 7.61 -15.06
N PRO A 45 -8.14 6.64 -14.35
CA PRO A 45 -7.78 6.82 -12.95
C PRO A 45 -6.60 7.78 -12.77
N ASP A 46 -6.60 8.50 -11.65
CA ASP A 46 -5.50 9.41 -11.29
C ASP A 46 -4.31 8.69 -10.69
N TYR A 47 -4.46 7.43 -10.30
CA TYR A 47 -3.44 6.64 -9.62
C TYR A 47 -3.22 5.29 -10.30
N ASP A 48 -1.99 4.77 -10.17
CA ASP A 48 -1.63 3.44 -10.67
C ASP A 48 -2.05 2.31 -9.73
N SER A 49 -2.34 2.61 -8.48
CA SER A 49 -2.83 1.61 -7.52
C SER A 49 -3.53 2.27 -6.34
N VAL A 50 -4.37 1.48 -5.69
CA VAL A 50 -4.90 1.76 -4.36
C VAL A 50 -4.42 0.66 -3.43
N VAL A 51 -3.78 1.05 -2.34
CA VAL A 51 -3.30 0.13 -1.31
C VAL A 51 -4.14 0.32 -0.06
N GLU A 52 -4.71 -0.77 0.43
CA GLU A 52 -5.52 -0.76 1.63
C GLU A 52 -4.94 -1.74 2.66
N ALA A 53 -4.81 -1.29 3.89
CA ALA A 53 -4.34 -2.12 4.99
C ALA A 53 -5.25 -1.95 6.20
N TRP A 54 -5.55 -3.06 6.86
CA TRP A 54 -6.39 -3.10 8.05
C TRP A 54 -5.56 -3.43 9.28
N PHE A 55 -5.83 -2.69 10.35
CA PHE A 55 -5.19 -2.86 11.66
C PHE A 55 -6.27 -2.92 12.73
N ASP A 56 -5.96 -3.53 13.86
CA ASP A 56 -6.90 -3.57 15.00
C ASP A 56 -7.04 -2.21 15.68
N SER A 57 -6.02 -1.35 15.59
CA SER A 57 -6.01 -0.04 16.23
C SER A 57 -5.06 0.91 15.51
N MET A 58 -5.22 2.20 15.78
CA MET A 58 -4.26 3.20 15.32
C MET A 58 -2.89 3.00 15.98
N GLU A 59 -2.85 2.53 17.21
CA GLU A 59 -1.60 2.20 17.90
C GLU A 59 -0.82 1.13 17.14
N ASP A 60 -1.50 0.07 16.69
CA ASP A 60 -0.88 -1.00 15.89
C ASP A 60 -0.40 -0.50 14.54
N MET A 61 -1.19 0.33 13.87
CA MET A 61 -0.78 0.96 12.60
C MET A 61 0.50 1.77 12.78
N ASN A 62 0.55 2.60 13.82
CA ASN A 62 1.72 3.41 14.11
C ASN A 62 2.92 2.56 14.53
N ALA A 63 2.69 1.46 15.22
CA ALA A 63 3.75 0.52 15.60
C ALA A 63 4.44 -0.07 14.37
N LEU A 64 3.70 -0.31 13.29
CA LEU A 64 4.28 -0.74 12.02
C LEU A 64 5.01 0.41 11.32
N TYR A 65 4.31 1.50 11.03
CA TYR A 65 4.84 2.55 10.15
C TYR A 65 5.97 3.38 10.78
N PHE A 66 6.04 3.45 12.10
CA PHE A 66 7.13 4.11 12.82
C PHE A 66 8.19 3.14 13.33
N SER A 67 8.08 1.85 13.03
CA SER A 67 9.09 0.88 13.40
C SER A 67 10.41 1.14 12.69
N GLU A 68 11.51 0.79 13.33
CA GLU A 68 12.85 0.88 12.74
C GLU A 68 12.94 0.02 11.47
N ASN A 69 12.36 -1.18 11.50
CA ASN A 69 12.36 -2.07 10.33
C ASN A 69 11.65 -1.46 9.13
N PHE A 70 10.47 -0.85 9.34
CA PHE A 70 9.77 -0.20 8.24
C PHE A 70 10.56 1.00 7.69
N LEU A 71 11.05 1.86 8.58
CA LEU A 71 11.75 3.08 8.18
C LEU A 71 13.09 2.81 7.48
N LYS A 72 13.77 1.72 7.83
CA LYS A 72 15.06 1.38 7.24
C LYS A 72 14.97 0.42 6.06
N LYS A 73 14.00 -0.49 6.03
CA LYS A 73 13.95 -1.59 5.06
C LYS A 73 12.84 -1.45 4.02
N VAL A 74 11.77 -0.73 4.31
CA VAL A 74 10.60 -0.63 3.43
C VAL A 74 10.46 0.78 2.87
N SER A 75 10.42 1.78 3.74
CA SER A 75 10.19 3.18 3.36
C SER A 75 11.18 3.70 2.31
N PRO A 76 12.48 3.41 2.38
CA PRO A 76 13.42 3.90 1.36
C PRO A 76 13.15 3.43 -0.06
N ASP A 77 12.42 2.32 -0.23
CA ASP A 77 12.08 1.80 -1.56
C ASP A 77 11.02 2.63 -2.27
N HIS A 78 10.23 3.43 -1.55
CA HIS A 78 9.15 4.23 -2.14
C HIS A 78 9.64 5.13 -3.28
N VAL A 79 10.80 5.75 -3.15
CA VAL A 79 11.35 6.64 -4.19
C VAL A 79 11.70 5.92 -5.49
N ASN A 80 11.81 4.59 -5.46
CA ASN A 80 12.18 3.81 -6.64
C ASN A 80 11.01 3.58 -7.59
N PHE A 81 9.76 3.72 -7.13
CA PHE A 81 8.60 3.41 -7.96
C PHE A 81 7.41 4.37 -7.76
N MET A 82 7.41 5.23 -6.74
CA MET A 82 6.32 6.16 -6.47
C MET A 82 6.71 7.59 -6.83
N ASP A 83 5.75 8.31 -7.41
CA ASP A 83 5.81 9.76 -7.46
C ASP A 83 5.24 10.30 -6.14
N LEU A 84 6.14 10.70 -5.24
CA LEU A 84 5.76 11.17 -3.91
C LEU A 84 4.95 12.47 -3.93
N SER A 85 5.00 13.22 -5.05
CA SER A 85 4.20 14.45 -5.21
C SER A 85 2.74 14.17 -5.57
N SER A 86 2.44 12.98 -6.10
CA SER A 86 1.09 12.58 -6.50
C SER A 86 0.51 11.45 -5.63
N HIS A 87 1.10 11.24 -4.48
CA HIS A 87 0.69 10.21 -3.52
C HIS A 87 -0.31 10.79 -2.52
N GLY A 88 -1.39 10.05 -2.25
CA GLY A 88 -2.38 10.42 -1.24
C GLY A 88 -2.51 9.34 -0.16
N ARG A 89 -2.96 9.75 1.02
CA ARG A 89 -3.19 8.82 2.14
C ARG A 89 -4.43 9.23 2.90
N VAL A 90 -5.23 8.24 3.30
CA VAL A 90 -6.40 8.41 4.15
C VAL A 90 -6.34 7.36 5.25
N VAL A 91 -6.62 7.77 6.48
CA VAL A 91 -6.88 6.86 7.59
C VAL A 91 -8.37 6.94 7.89
N ALA A 92 -9.04 5.78 7.91
CA ALA A 92 -10.49 5.71 8.01
C ALA A 92 -10.94 4.54 8.88
N GLU A 93 -12.16 4.65 9.38
CA GLU A 93 -12.88 3.50 9.91
C GLU A 93 -13.81 2.99 8.80
N GLU A 94 -13.96 1.67 8.70
CA GLU A 94 -14.87 1.09 7.73
C GLU A 94 -16.19 0.69 8.37
N GLU A 95 -17.26 0.83 7.61
CA GLU A 95 -18.56 0.30 7.96
C GLU A 95 -19.00 -0.64 6.83
N ILE A 96 -19.20 -1.92 7.14
CA ILE A 96 -19.63 -2.91 6.15
C ILE A 96 -21.14 -2.82 6.02
N VAL A 97 -21.60 -2.29 4.88
CA VAL A 97 -23.03 -2.15 4.60
C VAL A 97 -23.59 -3.42 3.95
N VAL A 98 -22.81 -3.99 3.05
CA VAL A 98 -23.09 -5.30 2.43
C VAL A 98 -21.80 -6.10 2.44
N ASP A 99 -21.84 -7.29 2.93
CA ASP A 99 -20.66 -8.16 3.00
C ASP A 99 -20.57 -9.13 1.79
#